data_ab26d6855187afadb72691b5105b4f1b
#
_entry.id   ab26d6855187afadb72691b5105b4f1b
#
_cell.length_a   1.000
_cell.length_b   1.000
_cell.length_c   1.000
_cell.angle_alpha   90.00
_cell.angle_beta   90.00
_cell.angle_gamma   90.00
#
_symmetry.space_group_name_H-M   'P 1'
#
loop_
_entity.id
_entity.type
_entity.pdbx_description
1 polymer ?
#
loop_
_entity_poly.entity_id
_entity_poly.type
_entity_poly.pdbx_seq_one_letter_code
_entity_poly.pdbx_strand_id
1 'polypeptide(L)'
;MKLVLLVALVAVAAAAPQGVRTLSQRLDQDPQGNYEHSYEQDNGQGASEVGRVSPGPEPGTGSLSQQGSFQFVSDDGQTYQVAYVSDEGGFQPQAAHLPVAPAQIPEYAQLRIDHPELFWAEGAQ
;
A
#
# COMPACT_ATOMS: atom_id res chain seq x y z
N MET A 1 -7.94 45.97 25.18
CA MET A 1 -7.51 44.63 25.59
C MET A 1 -8.40 43.53 25.07
N LYS A 2 -9.69 43.58 25.31
CA LYS A 2 -10.64 42.54 24.84
C LYS A 2 -10.77 42.47 23.31
N LEU A 3 -10.67 43.58 22.59
CA LEU A 3 -10.77 43.64 21.14
C LEU A 3 -9.53 43.01 20.45
N VAL A 4 -8.34 43.22 21.04
CA VAL A 4 -7.09 42.68 20.52
C VAL A 4 -7.03 41.16 20.66
N LEU A 5 -7.57 40.63 21.77
CA LEU A 5 -7.71 39.19 22.00
C LEU A 5 -8.65 38.53 21.00
N LEU A 6 -9.75 39.19 20.62
CA LEU A 6 -10.72 38.66 19.67
C LEU A 6 -10.12 38.59 18.24
N VAL A 7 -9.36 39.62 17.84
CA VAL A 7 -8.67 39.64 16.54
C VAL A 7 -7.58 38.56 16.46
N ALA A 8 -6.84 38.34 17.57
CA ALA A 8 -5.85 37.27 17.62
C ALA A 8 -6.48 35.88 17.49
N LEU A 9 -7.66 35.66 18.10
CA LEU A 9 -8.37 34.39 18.01
C LEU A 9 -8.87 34.11 16.59
N VAL A 10 -9.36 35.13 15.90
CA VAL A 10 -9.80 35.03 14.48
C VAL A 10 -8.62 34.77 13.57
N ALA A 11 -7.45 35.39 13.83
CA ALA A 11 -6.24 35.17 13.04
C ALA A 11 -5.71 33.74 13.20
N VAL A 12 -5.80 33.14 14.39
CA VAL A 12 -5.42 31.74 14.62
C VAL A 12 -6.37 30.77 13.90
N ALA A 13 -7.67 31.07 13.89
CA ALA A 13 -8.64 30.25 13.17
C ALA A 13 -8.45 30.33 11.64
N ALA A 14 -8.04 31.48 11.11
CA ALA A 14 -7.74 31.65 9.68
C ALA A 14 -6.39 31.03 9.25
N ALA A 15 -5.47 30.83 10.21
CA ALA A 15 -4.16 30.21 9.98
C ALA A 15 -4.18 28.69 10.17
N ALA A 16 -5.31 28.08 10.51
CA ALA A 16 -5.42 26.62 10.60
C ALA A 16 -5.16 26.00 9.23
N PRO A 17 -4.26 25.00 9.11
CA PRO A 17 -4.00 24.34 7.84
C PRO A 17 -5.31 23.75 7.31
N GLN A 18 -5.60 24.03 6.05
CA GLN A 18 -6.75 23.42 5.40
C GLN A 18 -6.46 21.93 5.25
N GLY A 19 -7.22 21.10 5.96
CA GLY A 19 -7.09 19.65 5.90
C GLY A 19 -7.41 19.14 4.49
N VAL A 20 -6.74 18.07 4.10
CA VAL A 20 -7.04 17.32 2.88
C VAL A 20 -8.49 16.85 2.93
N ARG A 21 -9.24 17.09 1.86
CA ARG A 21 -10.63 16.67 1.75
C ARG A 21 -10.76 15.40 0.94
N THR A 22 -11.56 14.47 1.43
CA THR A 22 -11.94 13.28 0.68
C THR A 22 -13.02 13.65 -0.34
N LEU A 23 -12.72 13.45 -1.61
CA LEU A 23 -13.63 13.71 -2.73
C LEU A 23 -14.63 12.56 -2.91
N SER A 24 -14.15 11.33 -2.80
CA SER A 24 -14.97 10.14 -2.87
C SER A 24 -14.43 9.06 -1.95
N GLN A 25 -15.32 8.24 -1.43
CA GLN A 25 -14.97 7.07 -0.63
C GLN A 25 -16.04 6.00 -0.84
N ARG A 26 -15.61 4.78 -1.03
CA ARG A 26 -16.48 3.62 -1.14
C ARG A 26 -15.93 2.48 -0.30
N LEU A 27 -16.80 1.79 0.37
CA LEU A 27 -16.51 0.55 1.09
C LEU A 27 -17.69 -0.39 0.95
N ASP A 28 -17.47 -1.49 0.28
CA ASP A 28 -18.43 -2.60 0.17
C ASP A 28 -17.80 -3.85 0.79
N GLN A 29 -18.56 -4.58 1.55
CA GLN A 29 -18.12 -5.82 2.17
C GLN A 29 -19.29 -6.81 2.21
N ASP A 30 -19.02 -8.06 1.87
CA ASP A 30 -20.01 -9.12 1.95
C ASP A 30 -19.82 -10.00 3.22
N PRO A 31 -20.84 -10.81 3.57
CA PRO A 31 -20.74 -11.70 4.73
C PRO A 31 -19.69 -12.80 4.61
N GLN A 32 -19.18 -13.08 3.40
CA GLN A 32 -18.13 -14.04 3.14
C GLN A 32 -16.73 -13.48 3.40
N GLY A 33 -16.64 -12.15 3.64
CA GLY A 33 -15.38 -11.46 3.90
C GLY A 33 -14.71 -10.86 2.66
N ASN A 34 -15.33 -10.96 1.47
CA ASN A 34 -14.88 -10.22 0.31
C ASN A 34 -15.15 -8.73 0.52
N TYR A 35 -14.24 -7.89 0.06
CA TYR A 35 -14.43 -6.45 0.17
C TYR A 35 -13.85 -5.70 -1.02
N GLU A 36 -14.37 -4.51 -1.20
CA GLU A 36 -13.84 -3.53 -2.14
C GLU A 36 -13.87 -2.16 -1.46
N HIS A 37 -12.73 -1.49 -1.45
CA HIS A 37 -12.68 -0.13 -0.97
C HIS A 37 -11.91 0.76 -1.93
N SER A 38 -12.30 2.02 -1.96
CA SER A 38 -11.59 3.06 -2.71
C SER A 38 -11.79 4.40 -2.07
N TYR A 39 -10.81 5.28 -2.26
CA TYR A 39 -10.94 6.69 -1.90
C TYR A 39 -10.13 7.57 -2.85
N GLU A 40 -10.54 8.81 -2.91
CA GLU A 40 -9.85 9.86 -3.65
C GLU A 40 -9.88 11.16 -2.84
N GLN A 41 -8.78 11.86 -2.81
CA GLN A 41 -8.59 13.10 -2.06
C GLN A 41 -8.21 14.26 -2.99
N ASP A 42 -8.48 15.47 -2.53
CA ASP A 42 -8.25 16.71 -3.31
C ASP A 42 -6.75 17.05 -3.48
N ASN A 43 -5.87 16.37 -2.79
CA ASN A 43 -4.41 16.47 -2.96
C ASN A 43 -3.84 15.54 -4.04
N GLY A 44 -4.70 14.83 -4.79
CA GLY A 44 -4.29 13.83 -5.78
C GLY A 44 -3.95 12.46 -5.23
N GLN A 45 -4.12 12.25 -3.94
CA GLN A 45 -3.96 10.94 -3.32
C GLN A 45 -5.21 10.09 -3.52
N GLY A 46 -5.02 8.83 -3.87
CA GLY A 46 -6.11 7.89 -4.03
C GLY A 46 -5.64 6.46 -3.90
N ALA A 47 -6.53 5.57 -3.54
CA ALA A 47 -6.28 4.15 -3.48
C ALA A 47 -7.54 3.35 -3.79
N SER A 48 -7.34 2.16 -4.32
CA SER A 48 -8.39 1.16 -4.47
C SER A 48 -7.82 -0.22 -4.13
N GLU A 49 -8.63 -1.03 -3.46
CA GLU A 49 -8.26 -2.39 -3.08
C GLU A 49 -9.47 -3.31 -3.17
N VAL A 50 -9.23 -4.51 -3.66
CA VAL A 50 -10.21 -5.60 -3.71
C VAL A 50 -9.64 -6.79 -2.96
N GLY A 51 -10.36 -7.28 -1.96
CA GLY A 51 -10.05 -8.51 -1.24
C GLY A 51 -11.02 -9.61 -1.61
N ARG A 52 -10.50 -10.80 -1.89
CA ARG A 52 -11.27 -11.99 -2.20
C ARG A 52 -10.88 -13.13 -1.27
N VAL A 53 -11.89 -13.73 -0.65
CA VAL A 53 -11.72 -14.88 0.22
C VAL A 53 -11.98 -16.16 -0.56
N SER A 54 -11.00 -17.05 -0.56
CA SER A 54 -11.15 -18.41 -1.05
C SER A 54 -11.39 -19.32 0.15
N PRO A 55 -12.59 -19.96 0.27
CA PRO A 55 -12.87 -20.82 1.41
C PRO A 55 -11.97 -22.06 1.41
N GLY A 56 -11.51 -22.45 2.59
CA GLY A 56 -10.75 -23.67 2.78
C GLY A 56 -11.64 -24.89 2.95
N PRO A 57 -11.02 -26.08 3.08
CA PRO A 57 -11.75 -27.33 3.23
C PRO A 57 -12.49 -27.47 4.56
N GLU A 58 -12.11 -26.68 5.56
CA GLU A 58 -12.72 -26.69 6.89
C GLU A 58 -13.27 -25.31 7.26
N PRO A 59 -14.31 -25.25 8.12
CA PRO A 59 -14.83 -23.98 8.62
C PRO A 59 -13.73 -23.14 9.31
N GLY A 60 -13.60 -21.87 8.92
CA GLY A 60 -12.59 -20.98 9.47
C GLY A 60 -11.21 -21.12 8.82
N THR A 61 -11.06 -21.97 7.82
CA THR A 61 -9.86 -22.04 6.99
C THR A 61 -10.09 -21.38 5.63
N GLY A 62 -9.02 -21.08 4.94
CA GLY A 62 -9.07 -20.44 3.62
C GLY A 62 -7.94 -19.45 3.45
N SER A 63 -7.93 -18.78 2.31
CA SER A 63 -6.94 -17.76 1.98
C SER A 63 -7.61 -16.47 1.56
N LEU A 64 -6.92 -15.36 1.82
CA LEU A 64 -7.29 -14.03 1.36
C LEU A 64 -6.33 -13.61 0.26
N SER A 65 -6.86 -13.23 -0.89
CA SER A 65 -6.13 -12.58 -1.96
C SER A 65 -6.54 -11.11 -2.02
N GLN A 66 -5.56 -10.23 -2.00
CA GLN A 66 -5.75 -8.78 -2.08
C GLN A 66 -5.02 -8.23 -3.28
N GLN A 67 -5.68 -7.37 -4.02
CA GLN A 67 -5.05 -6.61 -5.08
C GLN A 67 -5.52 -5.18 -5.04
N GLY A 68 -4.63 -4.27 -5.34
CA GLY A 68 -4.98 -2.87 -5.30
C GLY A 68 -3.93 -1.99 -5.95
N SER A 69 -4.21 -0.73 -5.89
CA SER A 69 -3.28 0.31 -6.31
C SER A 69 -3.47 1.54 -5.44
N PHE A 70 -2.40 2.29 -5.28
CA PHE A 70 -2.47 3.61 -4.69
C PHE A 70 -1.61 4.58 -5.48
N GLN A 71 -1.99 5.83 -5.43
CA GLN A 71 -1.25 6.93 -6.04
C GLN A 71 -1.13 8.10 -5.08
N PHE A 72 -0.06 8.84 -5.23
CA PHE A 72 0.16 10.07 -4.50
C PHE A 72 0.98 11.05 -5.33
N VAL A 73 0.83 12.32 -5.02
CA VAL A 73 1.65 13.40 -5.61
C VAL A 73 2.75 13.74 -4.63
N SER A 74 3.99 13.64 -5.08
CA SER A 74 5.16 13.98 -4.27
C SER A 74 5.42 15.49 -4.26
N ASP A 75 6.26 15.94 -3.34
CA ASP A 75 6.68 17.35 -3.23
C ASP A 75 7.35 17.89 -4.49
N ASP A 76 7.89 17.02 -5.33
CA ASP A 76 8.44 17.35 -6.66
C ASP A 76 7.37 17.60 -7.74
N GLY A 77 6.09 17.43 -7.40
CA GLY A 77 4.96 17.58 -8.33
C GLY A 77 4.70 16.35 -9.21
N GLN A 78 5.46 15.28 -9.06
CA GLN A 78 5.26 14.04 -9.80
C GLN A 78 4.24 13.14 -9.11
N THR A 79 3.44 12.45 -9.92
CA THR A 79 2.51 11.44 -9.45
C THR A 79 3.17 10.06 -9.49
N TYR A 80 3.20 9.41 -8.34
CA TYR A 80 3.68 8.04 -8.20
C TYR A 80 2.50 7.10 -8.01
N GLN A 81 2.55 5.98 -8.71
CA GLN A 81 1.52 4.95 -8.65
C GLN A 81 2.17 3.59 -8.36
N VAL A 82 1.57 2.85 -7.45
CA VAL A 82 1.97 1.48 -7.12
C VAL A 82 0.75 0.58 -7.26
N ALA A 83 0.88 -0.49 -8.01
CA ALA A 83 -0.06 -1.60 -8.03
C ALA A 83 0.53 -2.78 -7.26
N TYR A 84 -0.29 -3.55 -6.58
CA TYR A 84 0.17 -4.69 -5.79
C TYR A 84 -0.82 -5.85 -5.81
N VAL A 85 -0.28 -7.03 -5.61
CA VAL A 85 -1.02 -8.25 -5.33
C VAL A 85 -0.43 -8.88 -4.07
N SER A 86 -1.28 -9.29 -3.15
CA SER A 86 -0.91 -10.02 -1.95
C SER A 86 -1.78 -11.27 -1.86
N ASP A 87 -1.17 -12.43 -1.90
CA ASP A 87 -1.82 -13.72 -1.84
C ASP A 87 -0.96 -14.72 -1.05
N GLU A 88 -1.22 -16.00 -1.19
CA GLU A 88 -0.42 -17.06 -0.56
C GLU A 88 1.06 -17.06 -1.00
N GLY A 89 1.36 -16.50 -2.18
CA GLY A 89 2.73 -16.29 -2.68
C GLY A 89 3.45 -15.08 -2.12
N GLY A 90 2.78 -14.29 -1.26
CA GLY A 90 3.31 -13.09 -0.61
C GLY A 90 2.90 -11.78 -1.29
N PHE A 91 3.55 -10.71 -0.88
CA PHE A 91 3.29 -9.35 -1.36
C PHE A 91 4.16 -9.04 -2.59
N GLN A 92 3.52 -8.66 -3.70
CA GLN A 92 4.18 -8.39 -4.98
C GLN A 92 3.80 -6.99 -5.48
N PRO A 93 4.57 -5.94 -5.11
CA PRO A 93 4.34 -4.59 -5.59
C PRO A 93 4.95 -4.37 -6.97
N GLN A 94 4.30 -3.51 -7.77
CA GLN A 94 4.79 -3.10 -9.09
C GLN A 94 4.63 -1.58 -9.24
N ALA A 95 5.73 -0.91 -9.54
CA ALA A 95 5.72 0.52 -9.85
C ALA A 95 7.00 0.90 -10.62
N ALA A 96 6.89 1.93 -11.45
CA ALA A 96 8.03 2.41 -12.25
C ALA A 96 9.18 2.98 -11.41
N HIS A 97 8.87 3.51 -10.22
CA HIS A 97 9.84 4.12 -9.30
C HIS A 97 10.47 3.13 -8.32
N LEU A 98 9.99 1.87 -8.27
CA LEU A 98 10.56 0.86 -7.38
C LEU A 98 11.91 0.37 -7.90
N PRO A 99 12.88 0.16 -7.01
CA PRO A 99 14.18 -0.37 -7.41
C PRO A 99 14.01 -1.80 -7.95
N VAL A 100 14.75 -2.09 -9.01
CA VAL A 100 14.87 -3.45 -9.56
C VAL A 100 16.05 -4.12 -8.88
N ALA A 101 15.88 -5.35 -8.43
CA ALA A 101 16.97 -6.12 -7.86
C ALA A 101 18.08 -6.31 -8.92
N PRO A 102 19.36 -6.11 -8.56
CA PRO A 102 20.45 -6.36 -9.48
C PRO A 102 20.47 -7.82 -9.93
N ALA A 103 20.90 -8.04 -11.16
CA ALA A 103 21.11 -9.40 -11.67
C ALA A 103 22.16 -10.11 -10.82
N GLN A 104 21.92 -11.38 -10.54
CA GLN A 104 22.85 -12.21 -9.80
C GLN A 104 24.14 -12.43 -10.62
N ILE A 105 25.28 -12.21 -10.02
CA ILE A 105 26.57 -12.47 -10.67
C ILE A 105 26.80 -13.97 -10.81
N PRO A 106 27.49 -14.43 -11.90
CA PRO A 106 27.74 -15.86 -12.13
C PRO A 106 28.46 -16.55 -10.98
N GLU A 107 29.41 -15.88 -10.36
CA GLU A 107 30.17 -16.37 -9.20
C GLU A 107 29.27 -16.71 -8.01
N TYR A 108 28.21 -15.95 -7.81
CA TYR A 108 27.25 -16.21 -6.74
C TYR A 108 26.41 -17.47 -7.02
N ALA A 109 26.04 -17.67 -8.28
CA ALA A 109 25.35 -18.89 -8.70
C ALA A 109 26.25 -20.13 -8.50
N GLN A 110 27.53 -20.02 -8.79
CA GLN A 110 28.50 -21.10 -8.57
C GLN A 110 28.68 -21.36 -7.07
N LEU A 111 28.76 -20.33 -6.23
CA LEU A 111 28.86 -20.45 -4.79
C LEU A 111 27.69 -21.24 -4.16
N ARG A 112 26.50 -21.09 -4.71
CA ARG A 112 25.32 -21.87 -4.26
C ARG A 112 25.46 -23.36 -4.55
N ILE A 113 26.14 -23.73 -5.63
CA ILE A 113 26.37 -25.11 -5.99
C ILE A 113 27.48 -25.71 -5.13
N ASP A 114 28.55 -24.95 -4.92
CA ASP A 114 29.74 -25.42 -4.20
C ASP A 114 29.52 -25.44 -2.68
N HIS A 115 28.70 -24.53 -2.17
CA HIS A 115 28.45 -24.34 -0.73
C HIS A 115 26.96 -24.20 -0.42
N PRO A 116 26.15 -25.22 -0.67
CA PRO A 116 24.71 -25.17 -0.42
C PRO A 116 24.37 -24.95 1.07
N GLU A 117 25.26 -25.28 1.98
CA GLU A 117 25.10 -25.08 3.42
C GLU A 117 25.02 -23.60 3.83
N LEU A 118 25.49 -22.69 3.00
CA LEU A 118 25.39 -21.24 3.24
C LEU A 118 24.00 -20.68 2.91
N PHE A 119 23.16 -21.47 2.24
CA PHE A 119 21.85 -21.06 1.73
C PHE A 119 20.69 -21.88 2.32
N TRP A 120 20.86 -22.34 3.54
CA TRP A 120 19.91 -23.21 4.23
C TRP A 120 18.47 -22.66 4.31
N ALA A 121 18.31 -21.33 4.28
CA ALA A 121 17.00 -20.68 4.34
C ALA A 121 16.15 -20.91 3.07
N GLU A 122 16.76 -21.27 1.95
CA GLU A 122 16.06 -21.52 0.69
C GLU A 122 15.58 -22.96 0.52
N GLY A 123 16.08 -23.88 1.35
CA GLY A 123 15.72 -25.29 1.32
C GLY A 123 14.65 -25.71 2.36
N ALA A 124 14.14 -24.77 3.14
CA ALA A 124 13.16 -25.02 4.20
C ALA A 124 11.72 -24.81 3.70
N GLN A 125 11.36 -25.40 2.56
CA GLN A 125 9.95 -25.49 2.13
C GLN A 125 9.45 -26.92 2.27
#